data_93583e7216438f5c8d920cdd916da4a4
#
_entry.id   93583e7216438f5c8d920cdd916da4a4
#
_cell.length_a   1.000
_cell.length_b   1.000
_cell.length_c   1.000
_cell.angle_alpha   90.00
_cell.angle_beta   90.00
_cell.angle_gamma   90.00
#
_symmetry.space_group_name_H-M   'P 1'
#
loop_
_entity.id
_entity.type
_entity.pdbx_description
1 polymer ?
#
loop_
_entity_poly.entity_id
_entity_poly.type
_entity_poly.pdbx_seq_one_letter_code
_entity_poly.pdbx_strand_id
1 'polypeptide(L)' 'MKLSDWMKKNKLSCGQTALKFGIININPSTNVWRYKEGQRIPRKGEMKKIYLGTDKQVQPNDFYDFI' A
#
# COMPACT_ATOMS: atom_id res chain seq x y z
N MET A 1 -4.82 -7.55 6.83
CA MET A 1 -3.36 -7.75 6.68
C MET A 1 -2.68 -6.41 6.43
N LYS A 2 -1.57 -6.16 7.08
CA LYS A 2 -0.80 -4.94 6.84
C LYS A 2 -0.13 -4.98 5.47
N LEU A 3 0.03 -3.81 4.85
CA LEU A 3 0.64 -3.72 3.52
C LEU A 3 2.05 -4.32 3.50
N SER A 4 2.86 -4.08 4.53
CA SER A 4 4.20 -4.64 4.61
C SER A 4 4.19 -6.17 4.61
N ASP A 5 3.25 -6.77 5.30
CA ASP A 5 3.11 -8.24 5.34
C ASP A 5 2.66 -8.78 3.99
N TRP A 6 1.72 -8.10 3.34
CA TRP A 6 1.26 -8.48 2.01
C TRP A 6 2.40 -8.41 0.99
N MET A 7 3.21 -7.36 1.05
CA MET A 7 4.36 -7.20 0.16
C MET A 7 5.39 -8.30 0.38
N LYS A 8 5.67 -8.66 1.62
CA LYS A 8 6.57 -9.78 1.95
C LYS A 8 6.05 -11.10 1.40
N LYS A 9 4.77 -11.37 1.62
CA LYS A 9 4.11 -12.59 1.16
C LYS A 9 4.22 -12.74 -0.34
N ASN A 10 4.09 -11.65 -1.09
CA ASN A 10 4.13 -11.63 -2.55
C ASN A 10 5.50 -11.30 -3.12
N LYS A 11 6.51 -11.08 -2.27
CA LYS A 11 7.89 -10.79 -2.67
C LYS A 11 7.99 -9.59 -3.60
N LEU A 12 7.28 -8.52 -3.28
CA LEU A 12 7.24 -7.30 -4.09
C LEU A 12 8.01 -6.17 -3.43
N SER A 13 8.77 -5.43 -4.24
CA SER A 13 9.39 -4.18 -3.82
C SER A 13 8.36 -3.05 -3.80
N CYS A 14 8.73 -1.89 -3.23
CA CYS A 14 7.84 -0.72 -3.24
C CYS A 14 7.49 -0.28 -4.67
N GLY A 15 8.47 -0.26 -5.56
CA GLY A 15 8.23 0.11 -6.96
C GLY A 15 7.31 -0.86 -7.68
N GLN A 16 7.54 -2.17 -7.49
CA GLN A 16 6.68 -3.19 -8.07
C GLN A 16 5.26 -3.13 -7.52
N THR A 17 5.13 -2.88 -6.23
CA THR A 17 3.82 -2.74 -5.59
C THR A 17 3.06 -1.53 -6.14
N ALA A 18 3.75 -0.40 -6.31
CA ALA A 18 3.14 0.79 -6.88
C ALA A 18 2.63 0.55 -8.30
N LEU A 19 3.42 -0.14 -9.12
CA LEU A 19 3.02 -0.49 -10.48
C LEU A 19 1.79 -1.39 -10.49
N LYS A 20 1.78 -2.39 -9.61
CA LYS A 20 0.67 -3.34 -9.52
C LYS A 20 -0.65 -2.65 -9.16
N PHE A 21 -0.59 -1.65 -8.29
CA PHE A 21 -1.78 -0.92 -7.86
C PHE A 21 -2.17 0.24 -8.79
N GLY A 22 -1.32 0.55 -9.78
CA GLY A 22 -1.58 1.69 -10.65
C GLY A 22 -1.41 3.03 -9.95
N ILE A 23 -0.55 3.10 -8.96
CA ILE A 23 -0.22 4.36 -8.29
C ILE A 23 0.72 5.14 -9.16
N ILE A 24 0.21 6.16 -9.83
CA ILE A 24 0.96 7.02 -10.74
C ILE A 24 1.04 8.43 -10.16
N ASN A 25 2.07 8.68 -9.39
CA ASN A 25 2.34 10.02 -8.89
C ASN A 25 3.85 10.29 -9.01
N ILE A 26 4.33 11.42 -8.50
CA ILE A 26 5.72 11.84 -8.68
C ILE A 26 6.70 10.83 -8.08
N ASN A 27 6.38 10.26 -6.92
CA ASN A 27 7.25 9.31 -6.22
C ASN A 27 6.46 8.08 -5.78
N PRO A 28 6.05 7.20 -6.70
CA PRO A 28 5.16 6.08 -6.35
C PRO A 28 5.79 5.11 -5.36
N SER A 29 7.06 4.75 -5.54
CA SER A 29 7.74 3.82 -4.64
C SER A 29 7.92 4.41 -3.24
N THR A 30 8.24 5.70 -3.15
CA THR A 30 8.38 6.39 -1.87
C THR A 30 7.05 6.44 -1.13
N ASN A 31 5.95 6.69 -1.83
CA ASN A 31 4.63 6.72 -1.23
C ASN A 31 4.23 5.35 -0.70
N VAL A 32 4.48 4.28 -1.45
CA VAL A 32 4.23 2.91 -0.98
C VAL A 32 5.06 2.62 0.27
N TRP A 33 6.32 3.02 0.28
CA TRP A 33 7.19 2.86 1.44
C TRP A 33 6.61 3.56 2.67
N ARG A 34 6.15 4.80 2.52
CA ARG A 34 5.52 5.55 3.61
C ARG A 34 4.26 4.86 4.12
N TYR A 35 3.46 4.32 3.22
CA TYR A 35 2.24 3.60 3.59
C TYR A 35 2.57 2.33 4.39
N LYS A 36 3.56 1.55 3.94
CA LYS A 36 3.91 0.31 4.63
C LYS A 36 4.58 0.55 5.98
N GLU A 37 5.27 1.67 6.13
CA GLU A 37 5.94 2.04 7.39
C GLU A 37 5.03 2.81 8.35
N GLY A 38 3.80 3.09 7.95
CA GLY A 38 2.87 3.81 8.79
C GLY A 38 3.12 5.31 8.91
N GLN A 39 3.97 5.85 8.04
CA GLN A 39 4.28 7.28 8.06
C GLN A 39 3.21 8.13 7.38
N ARG A 40 2.39 7.53 6.54
CA ARG A 40 1.34 8.20 5.83
C ARG A 40 0.19 7.25 5.56
N ILE A 41 -1.03 7.77 5.65
CA ILE A 41 -2.24 7.02 5.32
C ILE A 41 -2.62 7.34 3.89
N PRO A 42 -2.87 6.32 3.04
CA PRO A 42 -3.29 6.57 1.66
C PRO A 42 -4.58 7.37 1.61
N ARG A 43 -4.70 8.24 0.60
CA ARG A 43 -5.94 8.95 0.35
C ARG A 43 -6.99 7.97 -0.20
N LYS A 44 -8.25 8.40 -0.20
CA LYS A 44 -9.39 7.56 -0.58
C LYS A 44 -9.17 6.81 -1.90
N GLY A 45 -8.69 7.50 -2.94
CA GLY A 45 -8.46 6.87 -4.25
C GLY A 45 -7.38 5.80 -4.23
N GLU A 46 -6.27 6.09 -3.58
CA GLU A 46 -5.16 5.14 -3.46
C GLU A 46 -5.51 4.00 -2.50
N MET A 47 -6.25 4.30 -1.45
CA MET A 47 -6.75 3.30 -0.51
C MET A 47 -7.58 2.25 -1.24
N LYS A 48 -8.47 2.69 -2.14
CA LYS A 48 -9.29 1.80 -2.94
C LYS A 48 -8.43 0.94 -3.88
N LYS A 49 -7.41 1.52 -4.50
CA LYS A 49 -6.49 0.79 -5.36
C LYS A 49 -5.74 -0.30 -4.60
N ILE A 50 -5.29 0.00 -3.39
CA ILE A 50 -4.61 -0.97 -2.52
C ILE A 50 -5.58 -2.07 -2.10
N TYR A 51 -6.76 -1.71 -1.69
CA TYR A 51 -7.78 -2.65 -1.25
C TYR A 51 -8.12 -3.66 -2.35
N LEU A 52 -8.41 -3.17 -3.55
CA LEU A 52 -8.75 -4.02 -4.69
C LEU A 52 -7.52 -4.77 -5.22
N GLY A 53 -6.37 -4.11 -5.26
CA GLY A 53 -5.14 -4.72 -5.78
C GLY A 53 -4.61 -5.85 -4.91
N THR A 54 -4.98 -5.89 -3.64
CA THR A 54 -4.59 -6.96 -2.71
C THR A 54 -5.70 -7.99 -2.49
N ASP A 55 -6.70 -8.02 -3.36
CA ASP A 55 -7.87 -8.89 -3.21
C ASP A 55 -8.55 -8.69 -1.86
N LYS A 56 -8.67 -7.45 -1.42
CA LYS A 56 -9.29 -7.05 -0.15
C LYS A 56 -8.54 -7.54 1.09
N GLN A 57 -7.31 -7.99 0.94
CA GLN A 57 -6.50 -8.45 2.07
C GLN A 57 -5.95 -7.31 2.89
N VAL A 58 -5.56 -6.21 2.25
CA VAL A 58 -5.13 -4.99 2.93
C VAL A 58 -6.31 -4.04 2.98
N GLN A 59 -6.83 -3.82 4.18
CA GLN A 59 -8.03 -3.02 4.41
C GLN A 59 -7.65 -1.64 4.96
N PRO A 60 -8.55 -0.64 4.84
CA PRO A 60 -8.27 0.69 5.40
C PRO A 60 -7.87 0.67 6.87
N ASN A 61 -8.49 -0.19 7.67
CA ASN A 61 -8.17 -0.31 9.10
C ASN A 61 -6.71 -0.66 9.35
N ASP A 62 -6.08 -1.37 8.44
CA ASP A 62 -4.69 -1.80 8.61
C ASP A 62 -3.71 -0.63 8.62
N PHE A 63 -4.10 0.50 8.04
CA PHE A 63 -3.28 1.71 8.04
C PHE A 63 -3.41 2.53 9.31
N TYR A 64 -4.43 2.29 10.11
CA TYR A 64 -4.68 3.00 11.36
C TYR A 64 -4.10 2.30 12.57
N ASP A 65 -3.53 1.11 12.41
CA ASP A 65 -2.92 0.34 13.49
C ASP A 65 -1.63 0.98 14.02
N PHE A 66 -1.08 1.94 13.31
CA PHE A 66 0.14 2.63 13.70
C PHE A 66 -0.09 3.83 14.61
N ILE A 67 -1.33 4.19 14.86
CA ILE A 67 -1.70 5.38 15.63
C ILE A 67 -1.93 5.05 17.10
#